data_72b01f9af28343c6c541dc86006a496e
#
_entry.id   72b01f9af28343c6c541dc86006a496e
#
_cell.length_a   1.000
_cell.length_b   1.000
_cell.length_c   1.000
_cell.angle_alpha   90.00
_cell.angle_beta   90.00
_cell.angle_gamma   90.00
#
_symmetry.space_group_name_H-M   'P 1'
#
loop_
_entity.id
_entity.type
_entity.pdbx_description
1 polymer ?
#
loop_
_entity_poly.entity_id
_entity_poly.type
_entity_poly.pdbx_seq_one_letter_code
_entity_poly.pdbx_strand_id
1 'polypeptide(L)'
;MAVVSMKQLLEAGVHFGHQTRRWNPKMAPYIYMERNGIYIIDLQKTVKKLEEAYNFVRELGEKGETILFVGTKKQAQEAIKEEASRVGMYWVNARWLGGMLTNFKTMRGRVDRLN
;
A
#
# COMPACT_ATOMS: atom_id res chain seq x y z
N MET A 1 -7.55 -17.56 10.69
CA MET A 1 -8.01 -17.63 9.30
C MET A 1 -7.36 -16.52 8.48
N ALA A 2 -6.78 -16.85 7.35
CA ALA A 2 -6.11 -15.84 6.53
C ALA A 2 -7.12 -14.96 5.79
N VAL A 3 -6.88 -13.65 5.78
CA VAL A 3 -7.69 -12.68 5.05
C VAL A 3 -7.60 -12.94 3.55
N VAL A 4 -6.40 -13.27 3.08
CA VAL A 4 -6.11 -13.59 1.68
C VAL A 4 -5.27 -14.85 1.65
N SER A 5 -5.59 -15.77 0.75
CA SER A 5 -4.83 -17.01 0.62
C SER A 5 -3.53 -16.80 -0.16
N MET A 6 -2.56 -17.67 0.06
CA MET A 6 -1.31 -17.63 -0.70
C MET A 6 -1.56 -17.83 -2.20
N LYS A 7 -2.56 -18.66 -2.56
CA LYS A 7 -2.93 -18.88 -3.94
C LYS A 7 -3.39 -17.59 -4.63
N GLN A 8 -4.23 -16.80 -3.95
CA GLN A 8 -4.71 -15.52 -4.46
C GLN A 8 -3.54 -14.54 -4.68
N LEU A 9 -2.58 -14.52 -3.76
CA LEU A 9 -1.40 -13.67 -3.88
C LEU A 9 -0.53 -14.07 -5.07
N LEU A 10 -0.34 -15.38 -5.27
CA LEU A 10 0.41 -15.88 -6.43
C LEU A 10 -0.28 -15.54 -7.75
N GLU A 11 -1.58 -15.72 -7.82
CA GLU A 11 -2.37 -15.40 -9.02
C GLU A 11 -2.29 -13.92 -9.36
N ALA A 12 -2.24 -13.05 -8.37
CA ALA A 12 -2.10 -11.61 -8.58
C ALA A 12 -0.66 -11.18 -8.92
N GLY A 13 0.31 -12.08 -8.86
CA GLY A 13 1.70 -11.76 -9.20
C GLY A 13 2.43 -10.91 -8.16
N VAL A 14 1.94 -10.83 -6.93
CA VAL A 14 2.53 -9.97 -5.90
C VAL A 14 3.82 -10.54 -5.30
N HIS A 15 4.23 -11.74 -5.71
CA HIS A 15 5.48 -12.34 -5.28
C HIS A 15 6.70 -11.81 -6.04
N PHE A 16 6.50 -11.07 -7.14
CA PHE A 16 7.58 -10.46 -7.91
C PHE A 16 8.03 -9.17 -7.25
N GLY A 17 9.29 -9.13 -6.83
CA GLY A 17 9.91 -7.94 -6.28
C GLY A 17 10.69 -7.15 -7.32
N HIS A 18 11.62 -6.33 -6.86
CA HIS A 18 12.48 -5.54 -7.72
C HIS A 18 13.59 -6.39 -8.35
N GLN A 19 14.18 -5.88 -9.43
CA GLN A 19 15.40 -6.45 -9.99
C GLN A 19 16.50 -6.44 -8.93
N THR A 20 17.39 -7.44 -8.98
CA THR A 20 18.45 -7.60 -7.97
C THR A 20 19.34 -6.37 -7.82
N ARG A 21 19.60 -5.66 -8.91
CA ARG A 21 20.42 -4.44 -8.90
C ARG A 21 19.79 -3.28 -8.11
N ARG A 22 18.50 -3.34 -7.85
CA ARG A 22 17.75 -2.31 -7.10
C ARG A 22 17.44 -2.76 -5.68
N TRP A 23 18.21 -3.69 -5.19
CA TRP A 23 17.98 -4.27 -3.88
C TRP A 23 18.15 -3.28 -2.75
N ASN A 24 17.24 -3.34 -1.79
CA ASN A 24 17.35 -2.63 -0.52
C ASN A 24 17.59 -3.68 0.58
N PRO A 25 18.72 -3.60 1.31
CA PRO A 25 19.03 -4.59 2.35
C PRO A 25 17.96 -4.74 3.43
N LYS A 26 17.15 -3.71 3.65
CA LYS A 26 16.05 -3.76 4.61
C LYS A 26 14.96 -4.77 4.22
N MET A 27 14.90 -5.14 2.96
CA MET A 27 13.96 -6.13 2.46
C MET A 27 14.45 -7.57 2.61
N ALA A 28 15.70 -7.79 3.01
CA ALA A 28 16.27 -9.14 3.12
C ALA A 28 15.41 -10.12 3.89
N PRO A 29 14.81 -9.77 5.05
CA PRO A 29 13.95 -10.70 5.79
C PRO A 29 12.70 -11.15 5.04
N TYR A 30 12.30 -10.43 4.01
CA TYR A 30 11.06 -10.66 3.26
C TYR A 30 11.30 -11.30 1.90
N ILE A 31 12.55 -11.54 1.53
CA ILE A 31 12.90 -12.13 0.24
C ILE A 31 13.09 -13.62 0.41
N TYR A 32 12.40 -14.42 -0.42
CA TYR A 32 12.50 -15.87 -0.41
C TYR A 32 13.70 -16.36 -1.22
N MET A 33 13.83 -15.88 -2.47
CA MET A 33 14.93 -16.26 -3.35
C MET A 33 15.05 -15.27 -4.50
N GLU A 34 16.13 -15.42 -5.27
CA GLU A 34 16.32 -14.72 -6.55
C GLU A 34 16.04 -15.71 -7.68
N ARG A 35 15.38 -15.22 -8.72
CA ARG A 35 15.14 -16.02 -9.93
C ARG A 35 15.16 -15.10 -11.15
N ASN A 36 16.01 -15.41 -12.13
CA ASN A 36 16.13 -14.64 -13.36
C ASN A 36 16.39 -13.14 -13.14
N GLY A 37 17.22 -12.80 -12.14
CA GLY A 37 17.58 -11.42 -11.82
C GLY A 37 16.51 -10.64 -11.09
N ILE A 38 15.47 -11.30 -10.60
CA ILE A 38 14.38 -10.68 -9.85
C ILE A 38 14.25 -11.39 -8.49
N TYR A 39 14.09 -10.62 -7.44
CA TYR A 39 13.81 -11.18 -6.12
C TYR A 39 12.37 -11.67 -6.03
N ILE A 40 12.19 -12.81 -5.41
CA ILE A 40 10.86 -13.37 -5.13
C ILE A 40 10.53 -13.12 -3.66
N ILE A 41 9.42 -12.46 -3.41
CA ILE A 41 8.98 -12.13 -2.06
C ILE A 41 8.43 -13.38 -1.36
N ASP A 42 8.76 -13.54 -0.08
CA ASP A 42 8.25 -14.63 0.74
C ASP A 42 6.79 -14.38 1.10
N LEU A 43 5.88 -15.04 0.39
CA LEU A 43 4.45 -14.84 0.58
C LEU A 43 3.92 -15.37 1.91
N GLN A 44 4.63 -16.29 2.57
CA GLN A 44 4.24 -16.73 3.90
C GLN A 44 4.29 -15.57 4.88
N LYS A 45 5.34 -14.75 4.78
CA LYS A 45 5.46 -13.54 5.59
C LYS A 45 4.44 -12.48 5.17
N THR A 46 4.15 -12.37 3.87
CA THR A 46 3.15 -11.45 3.37
C THR A 46 1.76 -11.75 3.94
N VAL A 47 1.37 -13.03 3.98
CA VAL A 47 0.08 -13.44 4.55
C VAL A 47 -0.02 -13.01 6.02
N LYS A 48 1.03 -13.26 6.81
CA LYS A 48 1.05 -12.87 8.22
C LYS A 48 0.97 -11.36 8.42
N LYS A 49 1.75 -10.62 7.65
CA LYS A 49 1.75 -9.15 7.74
C LYS A 49 0.43 -8.55 7.27
N LEU A 50 -0.20 -9.16 6.29
CA LEU A 50 -1.52 -8.74 5.81
C LEU A 50 -2.59 -8.93 6.89
N GLU A 51 -2.53 -10.04 7.64
CA GLU A 51 -3.43 -10.25 8.77
C GLU A 51 -3.23 -9.19 9.86
N GLU A 52 -1.98 -8.88 10.19
CA GLU A 52 -1.67 -7.83 11.16
C GLU A 52 -2.22 -6.47 10.70
N ALA A 53 -2.01 -6.13 9.44
CA ALA A 53 -2.51 -4.88 8.86
C ALA A 53 -4.03 -4.85 8.86
N TYR A 54 -4.67 -5.94 8.50
CA TYR A 54 -6.12 -6.06 8.50
C TYR A 54 -6.71 -5.80 9.88
N ASN A 55 -6.16 -6.45 10.91
CA ASN A 55 -6.63 -6.28 12.27
C ASN A 55 -6.43 -4.85 12.76
N PHE A 56 -5.30 -4.23 12.42
CA PHE A 56 -5.02 -2.84 12.78
C PHE A 56 -6.05 -1.89 12.15
N VAL A 57 -6.32 -2.06 10.86
CA VAL A 57 -7.29 -1.22 10.15
C VAL A 57 -8.70 -1.45 10.69
N ARG A 58 -9.05 -2.70 11.01
CA ARG A 58 -10.34 -3.05 11.58
C ARG A 58 -10.55 -2.32 12.91
N GLU A 59 -9.54 -2.31 13.77
CA GLU A 59 -9.62 -1.58 15.04
C GLU A 59 -9.82 -0.09 14.84
N LEU A 60 -9.14 0.52 13.87
CA LEU A 60 -9.34 1.92 13.54
C LEU A 60 -10.76 2.20 13.07
N GLY A 61 -11.33 1.29 12.25
CA GLY A 61 -12.70 1.41 11.80
C GLY A 61 -13.72 1.31 12.94
N GLU A 62 -13.48 0.39 13.88
CA GLU A 62 -14.34 0.24 15.05
C GLU A 62 -14.33 1.49 15.94
N LYS A 63 -13.20 2.20 15.99
CA LYS A 63 -13.06 3.44 16.76
C LYS A 63 -13.60 4.67 16.02
N GLY A 64 -14.06 4.50 14.77
CA GLY A 64 -14.55 5.61 13.96
C GLY A 64 -13.45 6.51 13.39
N GLU A 65 -12.21 6.01 13.34
CA GLU A 65 -11.09 6.77 12.81
C GLU A 65 -11.15 6.90 11.28
N THR A 66 -10.55 7.95 10.76
CA THR A 66 -10.49 8.19 9.32
C THR A 66 -9.17 7.69 8.76
N ILE A 67 -9.24 7.00 7.62
CA ILE A 67 -8.06 6.44 6.95
C ILE A 67 -7.87 7.16 5.62
N LEU A 68 -6.64 7.58 5.35
CA LEU A 68 -6.25 8.13 4.07
C LEU A 68 -5.62 7.02 3.23
N PHE A 69 -6.25 6.68 2.12
CA PHE A 69 -5.74 5.67 1.19
C PHE A 69 -4.78 6.32 0.21
N VAL A 70 -3.58 5.79 0.08
CA VAL A 70 -2.57 6.33 -0.82
C VAL A 70 -2.09 5.25 -1.78
N GLY A 71 -2.23 5.50 -3.07
CA GLY A 71 -1.75 4.58 -4.09
C GLY A 71 -1.53 5.31 -5.39
N THR A 72 -0.31 5.80 -5.60
CA THR A 72 0.04 6.61 -6.76
C THR A 72 0.57 5.78 -7.93
N LYS A 73 0.92 4.53 -7.69
CA LYS A 73 1.38 3.62 -8.73
C LYS A 73 0.23 3.33 -9.71
N LYS A 74 0.52 3.33 -11.00
CA LYS A 74 -0.49 3.17 -12.04
C LYS A 74 -1.40 1.95 -11.80
N GLN A 75 -0.81 0.83 -11.37
CA GLN A 75 -1.55 -0.41 -11.12
C GLN A 75 -2.50 -0.32 -9.93
N ALA A 76 -2.28 0.62 -9.01
CA ALA A 76 -3.06 0.78 -7.78
C ALA A 76 -4.10 1.90 -7.84
N GLN A 77 -3.97 2.83 -8.77
CA GLN A 77 -4.77 4.07 -8.79
C GLN A 77 -6.28 3.81 -8.74
N GLU A 78 -6.79 2.95 -9.60
CA GLU A 78 -8.23 2.68 -9.67
C GLU A 78 -8.72 1.92 -8.43
N ALA A 79 -7.97 0.93 -7.97
CA ALA A 79 -8.33 0.15 -6.79
C ALA A 79 -8.40 1.05 -5.54
N ILE A 80 -7.45 1.96 -5.39
CA ILE A 80 -7.43 2.90 -4.26
C ILE A 80 -8.68 3.79 -4.28
N LYS A 81 -9.02 4.36 -5.43
CA LYS A 81 -10.20 5.20 -5.58
C LYS A 81 -11.49 4.43 -5.28
N GLU A 82 -11.64 3.24 -5.87
CA GLU A 82 -12.83 2.42 -5.69
C GLU A 82 -13.03 2.01 -4.25
N GLU A 83 -11.98 1.49 -3.62
CA GLU A 83 -12.09 0.99 -2.24
C GLU A 83 -12.27 2.10 -1.22
N ALA A 84 -11.58 3.23 -1.37
CA ALA A 84 -11.75 4.36 -0.47
C ALA A 84 -13.17 4.97 -0.62
N SER A 85 -13.65 5.11 -1.85
CA SER A 85 -15.00 5.61 -2.12
C SER A 85 -16.07 4.71 -1.52
N ARG A 86 -15.88 3.40 -1.63
CA ARG A 86 -16.83 2.41 -1.13
C ARG A 86 -17.09 2.56 0.37
N VAL A 87 -16.06 2.92 1.13
CA VAL A 87 -16.16 3.06 2.58
C VAL A 87 -16.24 4.52 3.04
N GLY A 88 -16.36 5.47 2.11
CA GLY A 88 -16.48 6.88 2.44
C GLY A 88 -15.22 7.52 3.00
N MET A 89 -14.06 6.99 2.70
CA MET A 89 -12.77 7.51 3.14
C MET A 89 -12.10 8.35 2.06
N TYR A 90 -11.03 9.05 2.42
CA TYR A 90 -10.28 9.88 1.50
C TYR A 90 -9.18 9.10 0.79
N TRP A 91 -8.78 9.57 -0.39
CA TRP A 91 -7.70 8.90 -1.13
C TRP A 91 -6.81 9.90 -1.85
N VAL A 92 -5.57 9.49 -2.08
CA VAL A 92 -4.61 10.16 -2.96
C VAL A 92 -4.13 9.10 -3.94
N ASN A 93 -4.53 9.20 -5.20
CA ASN A 93 -4.16 8.23 -6.23
C ASN A 93 -3.48 8.86 -7.45
N ALA A 94 -3.16 10.14 -7.37
CA ALA A 94 -2.35 10.84 -8.36
C ALA A 94 -0.97 11.10 -7.77
N ARG A 95 -0.38 12.25 -7.99
CA ARG A 95 0.94 12.55 -7.44
C ARG A 95 0.85 12.89 -5.96
N TRP A 96 1.72 12.29 -5.14
CA TRP A 96 1.90 12.71 -3.77
C TRP A 96 2.80 13.94 -3.74
N LEU A 97 2.27 15.06 -3.28
CA LEU A 97 3.04 16.29 -3.16
C LEU A 97 3.86 16.27 -1.88
N GLY A 98 5.15 16.62 -1.97
CA GLY A 98 5.99 16.70 -0.79
C GLY A 98 5.41 17.67 0.22
N GLY A 99 5.33 17.23 1.48
CA GLY A 99 4.80 18.04 2.57
C GLY A 99 3.29 18.01 2.75
N MET A 100 2.56 17.14 2.04
CA MET A 100 1.10 17.04 2.21
C MET A 100 0.68 16.78 3.65
N LEU A 101 1.48 16.05 4.41
CA LEU A 101 1.23 15.83 5.84
C LEU A 101 2.05 16.78 6.71
N THR A 102 3.33 16.92 6.42
CA THR A 102 4.27 17.68 7.26
C THR A 102 4.17 19.19 7.07
N ASN A 103 3.67 19.63 5.93
CA ASN A 103 3.47 21.05 5.59
C ASN A 103 2.03 21.28 5.13
N PHE A 104 1.10 20.71 5.86
CA PHE A 104 -0.32 20.70 5.49
C PHE A 104 -0.93 22.09 5.31
N LYS A 105 -0.62 23.02 6.21
CA LYS A 105 -1.18 24.38 6.15
C LYS A 105 -0.84 25.08 4.83
N THR A 106 0.42 24.98 4.39
CA THR A 106 0.85 25.57 3.13
C THR A 106 0.18 24.91 1.94
N MET A 107 0.08 23.58 1.94
CA MET A 107 -0.58 22.83 0.87
C MET A 107 -2.06 23.18 0.77
N ARG A 108 -2.74 23.29 1.90
CA ARG A 108 -4.14 23.69 1.95
C ARG A 108 -4.33 25.11 1.39
N GLY A 109 -3.43 26.03 1.72
CA GLY A 109 -3.47 27.39 1.18
C GLY A 109 -3.38 27.41 -0.34
N ARG A 110 -2.58 26.55 -0.92
CA ARG A 110 -2.46 26.42 -2.39
C ARG A 110 -3.75 25.87 -3.01
N VAL A 111 -4.39 24.92 -2.36
CA VAL A 111 -5.67 24.38 -2.82
C VAL A 111 -6.75 25.47 -2.77
N ASP A 112 -6.79 26.25 -1.71
CA ASP A 112 -7.74 27.33 -1.55
C ASP A 112 -7.58 28.39 -2.66
N ARG A 113 -6.36 28.60 -3.14
CA ARG A 113 -6.09 29.53 -4.26
C ARG A 113 -6.65 29.04 -5.59
N LEU A 114 -6.81 27.75 -5.76
CA LEU A 114 -7.39 27.17 -6.98
C LEU A 114 -8.89 27.35 -7.05
N ASN A 115 -9.51 27.54 -5.91
CA ASN A 115 -10.95 27.78 -5.79
C ASN A 115 -11.22 29.31 -5.72
#